data_46f4d3ae63f7cd7575d4ddbb45594a3f
#
_entry.id   46f4d3ae63f7cd7575d4ddbb45594a3f
#
_cell.length_a   1.000
_cell.length_b   1.000
_cell.length_c   1.000
_cell.angle_alpha   90.00
_cell.angle_beta   90.00
_cell.angle_gamma   90.00
#
_symmetry.space_group_name_H-M   'P 1'
#
loop_
_entity.id
_entity.type
_entity.pdbx_description
1 polymer ?
#
loop_
_entity_poly.entity_id
_entity_poly.type
_entity_poly.pdbx_seq_one_letter_code
_entity_poly.pdbx_strand_id
1 'polypeptide(L)'
;MTLILSGTDGLSDVDGSAATPAIRGTDANTGIFFSADIIGFSEGGTEVARFNADAQFVAAAGTASLPVITTTGDTNTGIFFPAADTIAFSEGGAEAMRIDSSGNLLFNSGYGSVATAYGCRAWVNFNGTGTVAIRASGNVSSITDNGTGNYTVNFTTAMPDANYAVVVTAGDTSSGTCLSQSAFNTSPTTSASQVLVTNSVFTATDRPFVQVAIFR
;
A
#
# COMPACT_ATOMS: atom_id res chain seq x y z
N MET A 1 13.67 -44.39 -28.04
CA MET A 1 13.72 -44.54 -26.57
C MET A 1 12.32 -44.92 -26.12
N THR A 2 12.13 -45.98 -25.36
CA THR A 2 10.82 -46.39 -24.87
C THR A 2 10.58 -45.73 -23.53
N LEU A 3 9.48 -45.00 -23.36
CA LEU A 3 9.09 -44.45 -22.07
C LEU A 3 8.65 -45.66 -21.19
N ILE A 4 9.33 -45.84 -20.06
CA ILE A 4 8.97 -46.87 -19.07
C ILE A 4 8.30 -46.17 -17.90
N LEU A 5 7.05 -46.49 -17.65
CA LEU A 5 6.32 -46.11 -16.45
C LEU A 5 6.43 -47.23 -15.41
N SER A 6 7.17 -47.04 -14.35
CA SER A 6 7.26 -47.92 -13.21
C SER A 6 6.16 -47.61 -12.21
N GLY A 7 5.48 -48.62 -11.67
CA GLY A 7 4.49 -48.43 -10.62
C GLY A 7 5.09 -48.04 -9.26
N THR A 8 6.41 -48.15 -9.13
CA THR A 8 7.13 -47.80 -7.89
C THR A 8 7.87 -46.47 -8.02
N ASP A 9 8.47 -46.17 -9.18
CA ASP A 9 9.38 -45.01 -9.38
C ASP A 9 8.77 -43.96 -10.29
N GLY A 10 7.60 -44.20 -10.91
CA GLY A 10 6.96 -43.27 -11.84
C GLY A 10 7.83 -42.95 -13.06
N LEU A 11 8.02 -41.66 -13.37
CA LEU A 11 8.97 -41.16 -14.35
C LEU A 11 10.26 -40.78 -13.61
N SER A 12 11.28 -41.65 -13.64
CA SER A 12 12.60 -41.38 -13.07
C SER A 12 13.58 -40.93 -14.17
N ASP A 13 14.65 -40.21 -13.73
CA ASP A 13 15.74 -39.73 -14.60
C ASP A 13 15.27 -38.82 -15.77
N VAL A 14 14.29 -37.93 -15.48
CA VAL A 14 13.68 -37.04 -16.46
C VAL A 14 13.96 -35.58 -16.09
N ASP A 15 15.21 -35.15 -16.13
CA ASP A 15 15.61 -33.81 -15.73
C ASP A 15 15.30 -32.76 -16.81
N GLY A 16 16.14 -32.60 -17.79
CA GLY A 16 16.04 -31.61 -18.84
C GLY A 16 16.56 -30.22 -18.42
N SER A 17 16.19 -29.23 -19.20
CA SER A 17 16.51 -27.81 -18.95
C SER A 17 15.47 -26.91 -19.60
N ALA A 18 15.50 -25.62 -19.37
CA ALA A 18 14.62 -24.67 -20.05
C ALA A 18 14.76 -24.75 -21.59
N ALA A 19 15.98 -24.92 -22.11
CA ALA A 19 16.25 -25.05 -23.55
C ALA A 19 15.78 -26.40 -24.13
N THR A 20 15.77 -27.46 -23.31
CA THR A 20 15.41 -28.82 -23.70
C THR A 20 14.61 -29.50 -22.58
N PRO A 21 13.33 -29.11 -22.37
CA PRO A 21 12.53 -29.62 -21.27
C PRO A 21 12.27 -31.16 -21.45
N ALA A 22 12.20 -31.83 -20.31
CA ALA A 22 12.04 -33.28 -20.26
C ALA A 22 10.64 -33.73 -20.66
N ILE A 23 9.62 -33.00 -20.25
CA ILE A 23 8.22 -33.24 -20.61
C ILE A 23 7.77 -32.10 -21.53
N ARG A 24 7.51 -32.44 -22.80
CA ARG A 24 7.19 -31.47 -23.85
C ARG A 24 6.28 -32.05 -24.92
N GLY A 25 5.64 -31.19 -25.71
CA GLY A 25 4.93 -31.55 -26.93
C GLY A 25 5.86 -31.68 -28.15
N THR A 26 5.36 -31.27 -29.30
CA THR A 26 6.14 -31.23 -30.55
C THR A 26 7.15 -30.10 -30.58
N ASP A 27 6.93 -29.03 -29.83
CA ASP A 27 7.87 -27.95 -29.63
C ASP A 27 9.03 -28.41 -28.74
N ALA A 28 10.25 -28.32 -29.27
CA ALA A 28 11.43 -28.90 -28.65
C ALA A 28 11.90 -28.13 -27.38
N ASN A 29 11.42 -26.89 -27.16
CA ASN A 29 11.91 -25.99 -26.14
C ASN A 29 10.78 -25.36 -25.28
N THR A 30 9.58 -25.93 -25.36
CA THR A 30 8.43 -25.54 -24.49
C THR A 30 7.95 -26.75 -23.70
N GLY A 31 7.94 -26.64 -22.36
CA GLY A 31 7.55 -27.79 -21.54
C GLY A 31 7.93 -27.67 -20.07
N ILE A 32 8.05 -28.81 -19.41
CA ILE A 32 8.42 -28.93 -17.99
C ILE A 32 9.80 -29.57 -17.90
N PHE A 33 10.67 -29.01 -17.08
CA PHE A 33 11.98 -29.59 -16.74
C PHE A 33 12.14 -29.69 -15.23
N PHE A 34 13.03 -30.58 -14.81
CA PHE A 34 13.35 -30.80 -13.41
C PHE A 34 14.84 -30.58 -13.18
N SER A 35 15.19 -30.09 -12.01
CA SER A 35 16.57 -30.09 -11.49
C SER A 35 16.51 -30.24 -9.97
N ALA A 36 17.65 -30.24 -9.29
CA ALA A 36 17.68 -30.40 -7.84
C ALA A 36 16.71 -29.41 -7.16
N ASP A 37 15.66 -29.94 -6.54
CA ASP A 37 14.63 -29.19 -5.79
C ASP A 37 13.87 -28.12 -6.64
N ILE A 38 13.79 -28.32 -7.97
CA ILE A 38 13.10 -27.40 -8.90
C ILE A 38 12.15 -28.16 -9.82
N ILE A 39 10.93 -27.64 -9.96
CA ILE A 39 10.01 -27.94 -11.06
C ILE A 39 9.89 -26.69 -11.90
N GLY A 40 10.48 -26.68 -13.10
CA GLY A 40 10.54 -25.52 -13.98
C GLY A 40 9.62 -25.63 -15.18
N PHE A 41 9.12 -24.50 -15.63
CA PHE A 41 8.30 -24.33 -16.84
C PHE A 41 9.07 -23.47 -17.84
N SER A 42 9.17 -23.94 -19.07
CA SER A 42 9.84 -23.21 -20.15
C SER A 42 8.91 -22.94 -21.32
N GLU A 43 9.12 -21.82 -21.97
CA GLU A 43 8.52 -21.43 -23.24
C GLU A 43 9.61 -20.84 -24.14
N GLY A 44 9.72 -21.34 -25.37
CA GLY A 44 10.70 -20.88 -26.33
C GLY A 44 12.15 -21.02 -25.84
N GLY A 45 12.44 -22.00 -24.98
CA GLY A 45 13.78 -22.24 -24.42
C GLY A 45 14.16 -21.34 -23.24
N THR A 46 13.23 -20.54 -22.75
CA THR A 46 13.41 -19.67 -21.60
C THR A 46 12.54 -20.16 -20.44
N GLU A 47 13.08 -20.16 -19.23
CA GLU A 47 12.28 -20.41 -18.02
C GLU A 47 11.30 -19.24 -17.81
N VAL A 48 10.01 -19.55 -17.69
CA VAL A 48 8.94 -18.57 -17.46
C VAL A 48 8.40 -18.63 -16.03
N ALA A 49 8.50 -19.81 -15.38
CA ALA A 49 8.12 -19.99 -13.98
C ALA A 49 8.77 -21.24 -13.40
N ARG A 50 8.84 -21.35 -12.07
CA ARG A 50 9.24 -22.57 -11.35
C ARG A 50 8.67 -22.63 -9.95
N PHE A 51 8.62 -23.84 -9.37
CA PHE A 51 8.69 -24.05 -7.93
C PHE A 51 10.15 -24.27 -7.56
N ASN A 52 10.65 -23.51 -6.59
CA ASN A 52 12.03 -23.59 -6.12
C ASN A 52 12.17 -24.46 -4.85
N ALA A 53 13.39 -24.63 -4.34
CA ALA A 53 13.70 -25.41 -3.14
C ALA A 53 12.96 -24.93 -1.86
N ASP A 54 12.59 -23.65 -1.81
CA ASP A 54 11.84 -23.06 -0.67
C ASP A 54 10.31 -23.20 -0.85
N ALA A 55 9.85 -24.03 -1.78
CA ALA A 55 8.44 -24.23 -2.14
C ALA A 55 7.71 -22.96 -2.61
N GLN A 56 8.45 -21.98 -3.13
CA GLN A 56 7.89 -20.74 -3.67
C GLN A 56 7.58 -20.91 -5.16
N PHE A 57 6.47 -20.38 -5.62
CA PHE A 57 6.22 -20.16 -7.05
C PHE A 57 6.97 -18.90 -7.49
N VAL A 58 7.97 -19.06 -8.32
CA VAL A 58 8.79 -18.00 -8.89
C VAL A 58 8.39 -17.81 -10.34
N ALA A 59 7.96 -16.62 -10.71
CA ALA A 59 7.58 -16.26 -12.07
C ALA A 59 8.51 -15.18 -12.62
N ALA A 60 8.52 -15.00 -13.95
CA ALA A 60 9.20 -13.87 -14.59
C ALA A 60 8.66 -12.53 -14.06
N ALA A 61 9.44 -11.46 -14.17
CA ALA A 61 9.05 -10.16 -13.64
C ALA A 61 7.82 -9.56 -14.35
N GLY A 62 7.68 -9.76 -15.65
CA GLY A 62 6.66 -9.12 -16.47
C GLY A 62 6.92 -7.62 -16.67
N THR A 63 5.97 -6.96 -17.30
CA THR A 63 5.94 -5.49 -17.52
C THR A 63 4.51 -4.98 -17.39
N ALA A 64 4.32 -3.66 -17.38
CA ALA A 64 2.96 -3.10 -17.38
C ALA A 64 2.13 -3.52 -18.59
N SER A 65 2.75 -3.63 -19.78
CA SER A 65 2.06 -4.07 -21.00
C SER A 65 1.91 -5.59 -21.13
N LEU A 66 2.72 -6.36 -20.38
CA LEU A 66 2.71 -7.83 -20.35
C LEU A 66 2.92 -8.28 -18.90
N PRO A 67 1.94 -8.14 -18.01
CA PRO A 67 2.04 -8.58 -16.62
C PRO A 67 2.16 -10.10 -16.57
N VAL A 68 2.92 -10.61 -15.58
CA VAL A 68 3.19 -12.05 -15.46
C VAL A 68 1.99 -12.82 -14.89
N ILE A 69 1.12 -12.15 -14.14
CA ILE A 69 -0.15 -12.72 -13.68
C ILE A 69 -1.27 -11.93 -14.33
N THR A 70 -1.97 -12.57 -15.27
CA THR A 70 -2.99 -11.95 -16.11
C THR A 70 -4.12 -12.92 -16.42
N THR A 71 -5.13 -12.50 -17.20
CA THR A 71 -6.26 -13.30 -17.63
C THR A 71 -6.26 -13.50 -19.16
N THR A 72 -6.83 -14.59 -19.64
CA THR A 72 -6.83 -14.95 -21.07
C THR A 72 -7.55 -13.97 -21.99
N GLY A 73 -8.49 -13.19 -21.49
CA GLY A 73 -9.27 -12.22 -22.28
C GLY A 73 -8.67 -10.80 -22.31
N ASP A 74 -7.70 -10.53 -21.44
CA ASP A 74 -7.10 -9.22 -21.27
C ASP A 74 -5.66 -9.39 -20.76
N THR A 75 -4.73 -9.55 -21.67
CA THR A 75 -3.33 -9.91 -21.37
C THR A 75 -2.47 -8.72 -20.95
N ASN A 76 -3.01 -7.51 -20.93
CA ASN A 76 -2.32 -6.28 -20.52
C ASN A 76 -2.84 -5.69 -19.20
N THR A 77 -3.69 -6.44 -18.49
CA THR A 77 -4.17 -6.11 -17.14
C THR A 77 -3.75 -7.20 -16.18
N GLY A 78 -3.06 -6.84 -15.08
CA GLY A 78 -2.57 -7.85 -14.15
C GLY A 78 -1.51 -7.37 -13.18
N ILE A 79 -0.70 -8.31 -12.67
CA ILE A 79 0.36 -8.07 -11.69
C ILE A 79 1.73 -8.30 -12.34
N PHE A 80 2.68 -7.41 -12.06
CA PHE A 80 4.06 -7.51 -12.49
C PHE A 80 5.03 -6.99 -11.43
N PHE A 81 6.32 -7.30 -11.55
CA PHE A 81 7.36 -7.00 -10.57
C PHE A 81 8.47 -6.17 -11.26
N PRO A 82 8.31 -4.82 -11.35
CA PRO A 82 9.20 -3.98 -12.16
C PRO A 82 10.62 -3.85 -11.61
N ALA A 83 10.82 -4.11 -10.32
CA ALA A 83 12.11 -4.05 -9.63
C ALA A 83 12.09 -4.92 -8.37
N ALA A 84 13.26 -5.10 -7.74
CA ALA A 84 13.34 -5.69 -6.40
C ALA A 84 12.48 -4.90 -5.40
N ASP A 85 11.87 -5.62 -4.47
CA ASP A 85 11.02 -5.07 -3.39
C ASP A 85 9.85 -4.22 -3.90
N THR A 86 9.38 -4.46 -5.15
CA THR A 86 8.28 -3.71 -5.77
C THR A 86 7.24 -4.64 -6.34
N ILE A 87 5.97 -4.43 -5.99
CA ILE A 87 4.80 -5.09 -6.57
C ILE A 87 3.98 -4.04 -7.31
N ALA A 88 3.64 -4.29 -8.57
CA ALA A 88 2.88 -3.36 -9.40
C ALA A 88 1.67 -4.02 -10.07
N PHE A 89 0.69 -3.20 -10.36
CA PHE A 89 -0.56 -3.57 -11.02
C PHE A 89 -0.71 -2.75 -12.29
N SER A 90 -1.04 -3.40 -13.38
CA SER A 90 -1.35 -2.75 -14.65
C SER A 90 -2.82 -2.86 -15.02
N GLU A 91 -3.30 -1.88 -15.72
CA GLU A 91 -4.60 -1.84 -16.35
C GLU A 91 -4.42 -1.27 -17.77
N GLY A 92 -4.95 -1.98 -18.78
CA GLY A 92 -4.84 -1.55 -20.17
C GLY A 92 -3.41 -1.33 -20.66
N GLY A 93 -2.43 -2.04 -20.11
CA GLY A 93 -1.01 -1.94 -20.48
C GLY A 93 -0.26 -0.79 -19.82
N ALA A 94 -0.91 -0.03 -18.93
CA ALA A 94 -0.30 1.04 -18.15
C ALA A 94 -0.27 0.67 -16.66
N GLU A 95 0.74 1.15 -15.94
CA GLU A 95 0.79 0.96 -14.51
C GLU A 95 -0.28 1.80 -13.82
N ALA A 96 -1.15 1.14 -13.04
CA ALA A 96 -2.23 1.78 -12.29
C ALA A 96 -1.87 2.01 -10.81
N MET A 97 -1.09 1.10 -10.22
CA MET A 97 -0.73 1.15 -8.80
C MET A 97 0.55 0.36 -8.54
N ARG A 98 1.31 0.73 -7.50
CA ARG A 98 2.41 -0.09 -6.95
C ARG A 98 2.59 0.08 -5.45
N ILE A 99 3.26 -0.91 -4.83
CA ILE A 99 3.98 -0.75 -3.58
C ILE A 99 5.46 -0.69 -3.97
N ASP A 100 6.13 0.42 -3.68
CA ASP A 100 7.55 0.60 -4.01
C ASP A 100 8.50 -0.04 -2.98
N SER A 101 9.80 -0.04 -3.26
CA SER A 101 10.84 -0.62 -2.39
C SER A 101 10.97 0.06 -1.01
N SER A 102 10.34 1.20 -0.81
CA SER A 102 10.24 1.89 0.50
C SER A 102 8.95 1.58 1.24
N GLY A 103 8.07 0.74 0.67
CA GLY A 103 6.76 0.39 1.23
C GLY A 103 5.70 1.45 1.02
N ASN A 104 5.92 2.44 0.16
CA ASN A 104 4.90 3.43 -0.17
C ASN A 104 3.91 2.86 -1.18
N LEU A 105 2.62 3.17 -0.97
CA LEU A 105 1.60 2.97 -1.99
C LEU A 105 1.64 4.14 -2.97
N LEU A 106 1.77 3.83 -4.26
CA LEU A 106 1.63 4.78 -5.35
C LEU A 106 0.44 4.38 -6.21
N PHE A 107 -0.31 5.34 -6.76
CA PHE A 107 -1.42 5.06 -7.67
C PHE A 107 -1.54 6.15 -8.74
N ASN A 108 -2.17 5.79 -9.84
CA ASN A 108 -2.55 6.72 -10.89
C ASN A 108 -3.88 7.39 -10.53
N SER A 109 -3.84 8.67 -10.16
CA SER A 109 -5.03 9.45 -9.82
C SER A 109 -5.75 10.03 -11.05
N GLY A 110 -5.29 9.71 -12.27
CA GLY A 110 -5.76 10.33 -13.52
C GLY A 110 -5.03 11.64 -13.87
N TYR A 111 -4.09 12.08 -13.04
CA TYR A 111 -3.30 13.29 -13.25
C TYR A 111 -1.81 12.95 -13.34
N GLY A 112 -1.34 12.62 -14.53
CA GLY A 112 0.06 12.27 -14.79
C GLY A 112 0.38 10.79 -14.54
N SER A 113 1.61 10.51 -14.11
CA SER A 113 2.07 9.16 -13.80
C SER A 113 1.70 8.74 -12.37
N VAL A 114 1.95 7.47 -12.06
CA VAL A 114 1.79 6.90 -10.71
C VAL A 114 2.58 7.73 -9.69
N ALA A 115 1.91 8.20 -8.62
CA ALA A 115 2.48 9.04 -7.58
C ALA A 115 2.06 8.56 -6.19
N THR A 116 2.85 8.93 -5.16
CA THR A 116 2.61 8.51 -3.78
C THR A 116 1.20 8.88 -3.30
N ALA A 117 0.49 7.90 -2.75
CA ALA A 117 -0.78 8.08 -2.06
C ALA A 117 -0.53 8.61 -0.64
N TYR A 118 -0.79 9.89 -0.42
CA TYR A 118 -0.71 10.47 0.92
C TYR A 118 -1.91 10.03 1.75
N GLY A 119 -1.67 9.23 2.79
CA GLY A 119 -2.69 8.70 3.68
C GLY A 119 -2.90 9.54 4.94
N CYS A 120 -4.05 9.36 5.59
CA CYS A 120 -4.27 9.88 6.93
C CYS A 120 -3.35 9.12 7.91
N ARG A 121 -2.41 9.83 8.53
CA ARG A 121 -1.40 9.26 9.45
C ARG A 121 -1.80 9.37 10.92
N ALA A 122 -2.70 10.30 11.25
CA ALA A 122 -3.33 10.42 12.56
C ALA A 122 -4.69 11.08 12.40
N TRP A 123 -5.63 10.68 13.25
CA TRP A 123 -6.93 11.32 13.32
C TRP A 123 -7.52 11.21 14.73
N VAL A 124 -8.38 12.15 15.09
CA VAL A 124 -9.09 12.13 16.36
C VAL A 124 -10.44 12.84 16.24
N ASN A 125 -11.42 12.30 16.95
CA ASN A 125 -12.68 12.95 17.28
C ASN A 125 -12.75 13.06 18.81
N PHE A 126 -12.86 14.29 19.32
CA PHE A 126 -12.90 14.52 20.76
C PHE A 126 -13.95 15.56 21.17
N ASN A 127 -14.31 15.53 22.46
CA ASN A 127 -15.10 16.56 23.10
C ASN A 127 -14.15 17.68 23.54
N GLY A 128 -14.38 18.92 23.12
CA GLY A 128 -13.62 20.08 23.55
C GLY A 128 -14.32 20.92 24.63
N THR A 129 -15.54 20.53 25.09
CA THR A 129 -16.26 21.27 26.14
C THR A 129 -16.09 20.61 27.51
N GLY A 130 -15.94 21.41 28.55
CA GLY A 130 -15.79 20.91 29.92
C GLY A 130 -14.51 20.05 30.05
N THR A 131 -14.66 18.78 30.44
CA THR A 131 -13.50 17.87 30.44
C THR A 131 -13.24 17.35 29.04
N VAL A 132 -12.08 17.69 28.49
CA VAL A 132 -11.65 17.22 27.16
C VAL A 132 -11.51 15.70 27.16
N ALA A 133 -12.15 15.05 26.20
CA ALA A 133 -12.18 13.57 26.13
C ALA A 133 -12.20 13.07 24.69
N ILE A 134 -11.30 12.14 24.36
CA ILE A 134 -11.26 11.45 23.07
C ILE A 134 -12.45 10.51 22.98
N ARG A 135 -13.21 10.58 21.87
CA ARG A 135 -14.26 9.61 21.52
C ARG A 135 -13.73 8.46 20.70
N ALA A 136 -12.86 8.78 19.71
CA ALA A 136 -12.19 7.80 18.89
C ALA A 136 -10.95 8.45 18.24
N SER A 137 -9.92 7.65 18.00
CA SER A 137 -8.69 8.15 17.39
C SER A 137 -7.90 7.03 16.68
N GLY A 138 -7.01 7.44 15.78
CA GLY A 138 -5.94 6.62 15.21
C GLY A 138 -4.62 7.39 15.30
N ASN A 139 -3.58 6.76 15.86
CA ASN A 139 -2.27 7.36 16.13
C ASN A 139 -2.29 8.65 16.99
N VAL A 140 -3.26 8.80 17.88
CA VAL A 140 -3.36 9.90 18.85
C VAL A 140 -3.44 9.31 20.25
N SER A 141 -2.53 9.72 21.12
CA SER A 141 -2.42 9.23 22.49
C SER A 141 -3.24 10.07 23.49
N SER A 142 -3.30 11.38 23.30
CA SER A 142 -4.01 12.31 24.18
C SER A 142 -4.29 13.64 23.50
N ILE A 143 -5.20 14.42 24.11
CA ILE A 143 -5.39 15.84 23.82
C ILE A 143 -4.97 16.60 25.04
N THR A 144 -4.07 17.59 24.86
CA THR A 144 -3.77 18.56 25.90
C THR A 144 -4.69 19.77 25.72
N ASP A 145 -5.43 20.11 26.76
CA ASP A 145 -6.22 21.34 26.82
C ASP A 145 -5.33 22.51 27.20
N ASN A 146 -5.15 23.45 26.28
CA ASN A 146 -4.33 24.68 26.49
C ASN A 146 -5.20 25.87 26.85
N GLY A 147 -6.50 25.67 27.06
CA GLY A 147 -7.51 26.70 27.30
C GLY A 147 -8.52 26.81 26.20
N THR A 148 -9.49 27.70 26.34
CA THR A 148 -10.66 27.80 25.46
C THR A 148 -10.33 27.70 23.98
N GLY A 149 -10.86 26.68 23.32
CA GLY A 149 -10.71 26.42 21.88
C GLY A 149 -9.29 26.02 21.43
N ASN A 150 -8.35 25.88 22.34
CA ASN A 150 -6.94 25.65 22.03
C ASN A 150 -6.50 24.28 22.54
N TYR A 151 -6.13 23.38 21.63
CA TYR A 151 -5.82 22.00 21.97
C TYR A 151 -4.52 21.57 21.30
N THR A 152 -3.76 20.70 21.97
CA THR A 152 -2.64 19.97 21.37
C THR A 152 -3.01 18.52 21.17
N VAL A 153 -2.94 18.06 19.93
CA VAL A 153 -3.12 16.65 19.54
C VAL A 153 -1.77 15.97 19.65
N ASN A 154 -1.61 15.06 20.61
CA ASN A 154 -0.38 14.32 20.85
C ASN A 154 -0.40 12.98 20.12
N PHE A 155 0.64 12.68 19.33
CA PHE A 155 0.71 11.43 18.56
C PHE A 155 1.23 10.28 19.41
N THR A 156 0.73 9.06 19.16
CA THR A 156 1.27 7.83 19.75
C THR A 156 2.61 7.48 19.12
N THR A 157 2.66 7.50 17.78
CA THR A 157 3.87 7.32 16.99
C THR A 157 4.18 8.61 16.28
N ALA A 158 5.41 9.11 16.43
CA ALA A 158 5.84 10.36 15.82
C ALA A 158 5.72 10.34 14.29
N MET A 159 5.42 11.49 13.71
CA MET A 159 5.51 11.70 12.26
C MET A 159 6.99 11.71 11.84
N PRO A 160 7.31 11.34 10.59
CA PRO A 160 8.69 11.34 10.10
C PRO A 160 9.35 12.73 10.13
N ASP A 161 8.55 13.76 9.98
CA ASP A 161 8.95 15.19 10.11
C ASP A 161 7.73 16.04 10.47
N ALA A 162 7.91 17.35 10.58
CA ALA A 162 6.86 18.31 10.90
C ALA A 162 6.13 18.92 9.66
N ASN A 163 6.44 18.44 8.44
CA ASN A 163 5.87 18.95 7.19
C ASN A 163 4.63 18.16 6.78
N TYR A 164 3.62 18.11 7.61
CA TYR A 164 2.36 17.43 7.36
C TYR A 164 1.19 18.43 7.25
N ALA A 165 0.13 18.04 6.56
CA ALA A 165 -1.09 18.83 6.46
C ALA A 165 -2.06 18.47 7.59
N VAL A 166 -2.67 19.50 8.21
CA VAL A 166 -3.65 19.37 9.28
C VAL A 166 -5.00 19.87 8.78
N VAL A 167 -6.01 19.01 8.81
CA VAL A 167 -7.40 19.37 8.56
C VAL A 167 -8.15 19.32 9.86
N VAL A 168 -8.82 20.43 10.21
CA VAL A 168 -9.59 20.55 11.45
C VAL A 168 -11.03 20.91 11.10
N THR A 169 -11.97 20.23 11.73
CA THR A 169 -13.39 20.59 11.70
C THR A 169 -13.93 20.64 13.13
N ALA A 170 -14.85 21.54 13.39
CA ALA A 170 -15.52 21.61 14.68
C ALA A 170 -17.03 21.79 14.46
N GLY A 171 -17.83 21.24 15.38
CA GLY A 171 -19.28 21.28 15.31
C GLY A 171 -19.93 21.48 16.67
N ASP A 172 -21.18 21.92 16.64
CA ASP A 172 -22.04 22.07 17.79
C ASP A 172 -23.32 21.23 17.61
N THR A 173 -24.05 21.03 18.69
CA THR A 173 -25.39 20.40 18.69
C THR A 173 -26.51 21.38 18.28
N SER A 174 -26.21 22.67 18.28
CA SER A 174 -27.12 23.74 17.85
C SER A 174 -26.59 24.46 16.62
N SER A 175 -27.46 25.07 15.82
CA SER A 175 -27.09 25.79 14.60
C SER A 175 -26.20 27.00 14.90
N GLY A 176 -24.90 26.80 14.89
CA GLY A 176 -23.89 27.86 15.03
C GLY A 176 -22.82 27.72 13.96
N THR A 177 -22.35 28.85 13.42
CA THR A 177 -21.21 28.85 12.50
C THR A 177 -19.95 28.54 13.29
N CYS A 178 -19.32 27.42 13.00
CA CYS A 178 -18.03 27.04 13.55
C CYS A 178 -16.95 27.28 12.50
N LEU A 179 -15.88 27.95 12.88
CA LEU A 179 -14.66 28.03 12.12
C LEU A 179 -13.61 27.21 12.86
N SER A 180 -12.93 26.34 12.16
CA SER A 180 -11.80 25.58 12.68
C SER A 180 -10.57 25.98 11.89
N GLN A 181 -9.48 26.23 12.57
CA GLN A 181 -8.20 26.57 11.99
C GLN A 181 -7.13 25.69 12.63
N SER A 182 -6.15 25.28 11.83
CA SER A 182 -4.88 24.94 12.41
C SER A 182 -4.21 26.25 12.84
N ALA A 183 -4.27 26.58 14.12
CA ALA A 183 -3.60 27.76 14.62
C ALA A 183 -2.21 27.36 15.11
N PHE A 184 -1.23 27.93 14.49
CA PHE A 184 0.16 27.75 14.87
C PHE A 184 0.61 28.88 15.81
N ASN A 185 0.17 28.85 17.06
CA ASN A 185 0.89 29.58 18.10
C ASN A 185 2.24 28.91 18.41
N THR A 186 2.37 27.64 18.02
CA THR A 186 3.62 26.88 18.03
C THR A 186 3.73 26.10 16.72
N SER A 187 4.94 26.00 16.18
CA SER A 187 5.18 25.17 14.97
C SER A 187 4.80 23.72 15.23
N PRO A 188 4.25 23.01 14.24
CA PRO A 188 4.07 21.56 14.32
C PRO A 188 5.38 20.87 14.69
N THR A 189 5.27 19.77 15.44
CA THR A 189 6.42 18.93 15.80
C THR A 189 6.17 17.51 15.28
N THR A 190 7.19 16.67 15.28
CA THR A 190 7.00 15.26 14.92
C THR A 190 6.06 14.51 15.88
N SER A 191 5.92 14.97 17.13
CA SER A 191 5.15 14.30 18.18
C SER A 191 3.78 14.91 18.45
N ALA A 192 3.49 16.12 17.97
CA ALA A 192 2.23 16.81 18.27
C ALA A 192 1.90 17.94 17.28
N SER A 193 0.61 18.26 17.19
CA SER A 193 0.09 19.41 16.45
C SER A 193 -0.91 20.19 17.29
N GLN A 194 -0.77 21.50 17.32
CA GLN A 194 -1.71 22.40 17.97
C GLN A 194 -2.85 22.78 17.00
N VAL A 195 -4.08 22.84 17.49
CA VAL A 195 -5.27 23.24 16.74
C VAL A 195 -6.04 24.30 17.52
N LEU A 196 -6.66 25.24 16.80
CA LEU A 196 -7.51 26.29 17.36
C LEU A 196 -8.92 26.19 16.77
N VAL A 197 -9.92 26.21 17.63
CA VAL A 197 -11.34 26.25 17.29
C VAL A 197 -11.86 27.65 17.64
N THR A 198 -12.49 28.31 16.67
CA THR A 198 -13.04 29.66 16.86
C THR A 198 -14.52 29.71 16.44
N ASN A 199 -15.20 30.73 16.87
CA ASN A 199 -16.51 31.10 16.33
C ASN A 199 -16.37 31.97 15.06
N SER A 200 -17.49 32.41 14.48
CA SER A 200 -17.54 33.21 13.24
C SER A 200 -16.86 34.60 13.34
N VAL A 201 -16.56 35.06 14.54
CA VAL A 201 -15.89 36.33 14.78
C VAL A 201 -14.44 36.13 15.29
N PHE A 202 -13.87 34.94 14.99
CA PHE A 202 -12.49 34.54 15.31
C PHE A 202 -12.15 34.52 16.81
N THR A 203 -13.16 34.41 17.70
CA THR A 203 -12.94 34.21 19.13
C THR A 203 -12.80 32.71 19.42
N ALA A 204 -11.75 32.35 20.15
CA ALA A 204 -11.54 30.97 20.59
C ALA A 204 -12.76 30.42 21.36
N THR A 205 -13.19 29.25 21.06
CA THR A 205 -14.44 28.69 21.60
C THR A 205 -14.35 27.17 21.71
N ASP A 206 -14.72 26.61 22.85
CA ASP A 206 -14.84 25.16 23.01
C ASP A 206 -16.05 24.63 22.24
N ARG A 207 -15.87 23.48 21.62
CA ARG A 207 -16.92 22.80 20.86
C ARG A 207 -17.07 21.33 21.27
N PRO A 208 -18.33 20.80 21.31
CA PRO A 208 -18.54 19.43 21.71
C PRO A 208 -18.00 18.41 20.67
N PHE A 209 -17.85 18.80 19.42
CA PHE A 209 -17.26 17.96 18.38
C PHE A 209 -16.07 18.67 17.75
N VAL A 210 -14.88 18.14 17.95
CA VAL A 210 -13.66 18.57 17.28
C VAL A 210 -13.05 17.35 16.59
N GLN A 211 -12.86 17.45 15.28
CA GLN A 211 -12.23 16.41 14.48
C GLN A 211 -10.96 16.94 13.85
N VAL A 212 -9.92 16.16 13.93
CA VAL A 212 -8.61 16.49 13.33
C VAL A 212 -8.17 15.29 12.49
N ALA A 213 -7.69 15.57 11.27
CA ALA A 213 -7.03 14.59 10.41
C ALA A 213 -5.69 15.14 9.93
N ILE A 214 -4.67 14.29 9.91
CA ILE A 214 -3.30 14.64 9.59
C ILE A 214 -2.81 13.74 8.45
N PHE A 215 -2.36 14.38 7.38
CA PHE A 215 -1.92 13.73 6.14
C PHE A 215 -0.43 13.95 5.93
N ARG A 216 0.28 12.82 5.61
CA ARG A 216 1.72 12.82 5.33
C ARG A 216 2.10 11.64 4.44
#